data_c37f7c34fa4b3ab125ecf7134a19eb22
#
_entry.id   c37f7c34fa4b3ab125ecf7134a19eb22
#
_cell.length_a   1.000
_cell.length_b   1.000
_cell.length_c   1.000
_cell.angle_alpha   90.00
_cell.angle_beta   90.00
_cell.angle_gamma   90.00
#
_symmetry.space_group_name_H-M   'P 1'
#
loop_
_entity.id
_entity.type
_entity.pdbx_description
1 polymer ?
#
loop_
_entity_poly.entity_id
_entity_poly.type
_entity_poly.pdbx_seq_one_letter_code
_entity_poly.pdbx_strand_id
1 'polypeptide(L)'
;MPRPLSTTETALNVDNLLPLARQYSGPFWAYDAQVIQQRIAQLHAFDVVRFAQKACSNTHILRLMHSTGVKVDSVSLGEIERALVAGFQPNSDEIVFTADVLDSPTLARIAELKVPVNAGSVDMLHQLGAVSPGHAVWLRVNPGFGHGHSQKTNTGGENSKHGIWPSDLPAAQAAIEQYGLRLIGIHMHIGSGVDYAHLQQVCDAMVNLVVEFGQDLEAISAGGGLSIPYHYGEEAIDTDHYFSLWDAARQRVADHLGHAVKLEIEPGRFLVAESGVLVSQVRAVKEMGSRHFVLVDAGFSDLMRPSMYGSYHHISVMAGDNRAIDEQTTIDSVVAGPLCESGDVFTQLEGGKVETRAIPAAKVGDYLVFHDTGAYGASMSSNYNSRPLIPEILFENGEPREIRRAQRIEDLLALERG
;
A
#
# COMPACT_ATOMS: atom_id res chain seq x y z
N MET A 1 -9.06 1.62 25.69
CA MET A 1 -8.52 2.99 25.77
C MET A 1 -8.26 3.43 24.34
N PRO A 2 -8.59 4.67 23.95
CA PRO A 2 -8.22 5.16 22.63
C PRO A 2 -6.69 5.10 22.48
N ARG A 3 -6.22 4.78 21.28
CA ARG A 3 -4.80 4.88 20.94
C ARG A 3 -4.40 6.33 21.21
N PRO A 4 -3.40 6.64 22.06
CA PRO A 4 -2.86 7.98 22.06
C PRO A 4 -2.44 8.25 20.62
N LEU A 5 -2.89 9.36 20.05
CA LEU A 5 -2.32 9.90 18.81
C LEU A 5 -0.82 9.69 18.93
N SER A 6 -0.21 9.01 17.96
CA SER A 6 1.15 8.48 18.06
C SER A 6 2.04 9.46 18.84
N THR A 7 2.95 8.96 19.68
CA THR A 7 3.89 9.77 20.48
C THR A 7 4.79 10.69 19.64
N THR A 8 4.69 10.63 18.33
CA THR A 8 5.20 11.59 17.35
C THR A 8 4.19 12.72 17.21
N GLU A 9 4.64 13.96 17.41
CA GLU A 9 3.87 15.15 17.03
C GLU A 9 3.51 15.04 15.55
N THR A 10 2.24 14.72 15.25
CA THR A 10 1.72 14.66 13.89
C THR A 10 0.94 15.93 13.58
N ALA A 11 1.01 16.40 12.33
CA ALA A 11 0.17 17.46 11.84
C ALA A 11 -1.33 17.08 11.76
N LEU A 12 -1.65 15.79 11.85
CA LEU A 12 -3.04 15.27 11.76
C LEU A 12 -3.79 15.33 13.10
N ASN A 13 -3.84 16.51 13.70
CA ASN A 13 -4.52 16.78 14.96
C ASN A 13 -5.76 17.67 14.74
N VAL A 14 -6.57 17.83 15.79
CA VAL A 14 -7.84 18.59 15.74
C VAL A 14 -7.61 20.06 15.29
N ASP A 15 -6.54 20.70 15.78
CA ASP A 15 -6.27 22.11 15.51
C ASP A 15 -5.99 22.36 14.02
N ASN A 16 -5.39 21.39 13.35
CA ASN A 16 -5.08 21.47 11.92
C ASN A 16 -6.23 20.93 11.05
N LEU A 17 -6.90 19.85 11.46
CA LEU A 17 -7.94 19.21 10.66
C LEU A 17 -9.28 19.94 10.70
N LEU A 18 -9.68 20.54 11.83
CA LEU A 18 -10.97 21.19 11.95
C LEU A 18 -11.15 22.44 11.06
N PRO A 19 -10.14 23.32 10.90
CA PRO A 19 -10.23 24.41 9.91
C PRO A 19 -10.42 23.89 8.48
N LEU A 20 -9.71 22.84 8.07
CA LEU A 20 -9.87 22.21 6.76
C LEU A 20 -11.26 21.60 6.60
N ALA A 21 -11.74 20.87 7.62
CA ALA A 21 -13.07 20.25 7.60
C ALA A 21 -14.19 21.27 7.43
N ARG A 22 -14.01 22.50 7.92
CA ARG A 22 -14.95 23.60 7.72
C ARG A 22 -14.82 24.26 6.34
N GLN A 23 -13.62 24.23 5.76
CA GLN A 23 -13.35 24.78 4.43
C GLN A 23 -13.91 23.88 3.32
N TYR A 24 -13.74 22.56 3.45
CA TYR A 24 -14.21 21.57 2.48
C TYR A 24 -15.67 21.22 2.76
N SER A 25 -16.50 21.22 1.72
CA SER A 25 -17.95 20.92 1.84
C SER A 25 -18.29 19.44 1.96
N GLY A 26 -17.29 18.56 2.06
CA GLY A 26 -17.41 17.10 2.10
C GLY A 26 -16.19 16.44 2.68
N PRO A 27 -16.13 15.11 2.62
CA PRO A 27 -14.97 14.37 3.14
C PRO A 27 -13.69 14.67 2.36
N PHE A 28 -12.55 14.44 3.01
CA PHE A 28 -11.23 14.63 2.41
C PHE A 28 -10.19 13.69 3.04
N TRP A 29 -9.14 13.40 2.27
CA TRP A 29 -7.94 12.75 2.75
C TRP A 29 -6.94 13.79 3.24
N ALA A 30 -6.27 13.51 4.35
CA ALA A 30 -5.12 14.29 4.80
C ALA A 30 -3.93 13.38 5.12
N TYR A 31 -2.74 13.81 4.72
CA TYR A 31 -1.48 13.10 4.93
C TYR A 31 -0.46 13.98 5.63
N ASP A 32 0.44 13.37 6.39
CA ASP A 32 1.57 14.01 7.05
C ASP A 32 2.89 13.52 6.43
N ALA A 33 3.62 14.41 5.76
CA ALA A 33 4.90 14.11 5.13
C ALA A 33 5.97 13.69 6.13
N GLN A 34 5.94 14.22 7.36
CA GLN A 34 6.91 13.90 8.40
C GLN A 34 6.80 12.43 8.83
N VAL A 35 5.57 11.91 8.95
CA VAL A 35 5.34 10.50 9.29
C VAL A 35 5.90 9.59 8.20
N ILE A 36 5.70 9.93 6.92
CA ILE A 36 6.28 9.18 5.79
C ILE A 36 7.81 9.17 5.88
N GLN A 37 8.43 10.32 6.09
CA GLN A 37 9.90 10.42 6.21
C GLN A 37 10.46 9.62 7.39
N GLN A 38 9.77 9.63 8.53
CA GLN A 38 10.16 8.83 9.70
C GLN A 38 10.09 7.32 9.41
N ARG A 39 9.07 6.86 8.66
CA ARG A 39 8.96 5.46 8.28
C ARG A 39 10.03 5.04 7.26
N ILE A 40 10.38 5.91 6.32
CA ILE A 40 11.51 5.69 5.41
C ILE A 40 12.82 5.53 6.17
N ALA A 41 13.08 6.43 7.15
CA ALA A 41 14.30 6.40 7.95
C ALA A 41 14.49 5.09 8.73
N GLN A 42 13.42 4.39 9.11
CA GLN A 42 13.50 3.09 9.79
C GLN A 42 14.02 1.95 8.88
N LEU A 43 14.06 2.16 7.57
CA LEU A 43 14.53 1.15 6.61
C LEU A 43 15.90 1.48 6.01
N HIS A 44 16.64 2.40 6.61
CA HIS A 44 17.94 2.89 6.11
C HIS A 44 19.03 1.80 6.00
N ALA A 45 18.87 0.66 6.67
CA ALA A 45 19.81 -0.45 6.63
C ALA A 45 19.75 -1.24 5.31
N PHE A 46 18.62 -1.22 4.60
CA PHE A 46 18.50 -1.86 3.29
C PHE A 46 19.24 -1.05 2.21
N ASP A 47 19.90 -1.75 1.26
CA ASP A 47 20.60 -1.09 0.15
C ASP A 47 19.64 -0.31 -0.75
N VAL A 48 18.42 -0.83 -0.93
CA VAL A 48 17.35 -0.20 -1.72
C VAL A 48 16.00 -0.35 -1.02
N VAL A 49 15.34 0.78 -0.78
CA VAL A 49 13.91 0.83 -0.41
C VAL A 49 13.12 1.22 -1.64
N ARG A 50 12.17 0.38 -2.04
CA ARG A 50 11.36 0.56 -3.24
C ARG A 50 9.88 0.65 -2.85
N PHE A 51 9.28 1.82 -2.94
CA PHE A 51 7.90 2.03 -2.53
C PHE A 51 6.94 1.32 -3.48
N ALA A 52 6.17 0.35 -2.96
CA ALA A 52 5.06 -0.27 -3.69
C ALA A 52 3.93 0.75 -3.84
N GLN A 53 3.96 1.53 -4.93
CA GLN A 53 3.13 2.72 -5.11
C GLN A 53 1.62 2.44 -5.21
N LYS A 54 1.22 1.18 -5.43
CA LYS A 54 -0.19 0.76 -5.33
C LYS A 54 -0.84 1.11 -3.98
N ALA A 55 -0.03 1.26 -2.92
CA ALA A 55 -0.52 1.69 -1.60
C ALA A 55 -1.00 3.15 -1.61
N CYS A 56 -0.29 4.05 -2.30
CA CYS A 56 -0.65 5.46 -2.48
C CYS A 56 0.11 6.04 -3.67
N SER A 57 -0.51 6.15 -4.83
CA SER A 57 0.13 6.56 -6.09
C SER A 57 -0.05 8.06 -6.42
N ASN A 58 -0.36 8.92 -5.43
CA ASN A 58 -0.41 10.36 -5.65
C ASN A 58 0.99 10.89 -6.01
N THR A 59 1.08 11.64 -7.13
CA THR A 59 2.37 12.10 -7.67
C THR A 59 3.15 13.03 -6.71
N HIS A 60 2.48 13.73 -5.81
CA HIS A 60 3.15 14.56 -4.81
C HIS A 60 3.78 13.71 -3.70
N ILE A 61 3.12 12.63 -3.29
CA ILE A 61 3.70 11.64 -2.37
C ILE A 61 4.86 10.90 -3.03
N LEU A 62 4.72 10.55 -4.32
CA LEU A 62 5.82 9.94 -5.08
C LEU A 62 7.03 10.88 -5.19
N ARG A 63 6.83 12.21 -5.38
CA ARG A 63 7.92 13.19 -5.34
C ARG A 63 8.61 13.25 -3.98
N LEU A 64 7.84 13.17 -2.90
CA LEU A 64 8.40 13.08 -1.55
C LEU A 64 9.29 11.83 -1.41
N MET A 65 8.81 10.66 -1.87
CA MET A 65 9.61 9.42 -1.90
C MET A 65 10.90 9.59 -2.70
N HIS A 66 10.80 10.12 -3.93
CA HIS A 66 11.96 10.37 -4.80
C HIS A 66 13.00 11.29 -4.15
N SER A 67 12.55 12.37 -3.49
CA SER A 67 13.45 13.33 -2.81
C SER A 67 14.24 12.73 -1.64
N THR A 68 13.78 11.59 -1.10
CA THR A 68 14.46 10.85 -0.01
C THR A 68 15.30 9.66 -0.52
N GLY A 69 15.43 9.49 -1.85
CA GLY A 69 16.18 8.40 -2.46
C GLY A 69 15.42 7.06 -2.50
N VAL A 70 14.15 7.03 -2.11
CA VAL A 70 13.27 5.86 -2.26
C VAL A 70 12.94 5.67 -3.73
N LYS A 71 13.08 4.45 -4.23
CA LYS A 71 12.68 4.02 -5.58
C LYS A 71 11.23 3.54 -5.60
N VAL A 72 10.70 3.15 -6.77
CA VAL A 72 9.31 2.69 -6.86
C VAL A 72 9.18 1.31 -7.52
N ASP A 73 8.20 0.57 -7.03
CA ASP A 73 7.61 -0.59 -7.68
C ASP A 73 6.26 -0.18 -8.30
N SER A 74 6.11 -0.43 -9.60
CA SER A 74 4.94 -0.09 -10.41
C SER A 74 4.25 -1.37 -10.89
N VAL A 75 2.93 -1.44 -10.81
CA VAL A 75 2.18 -2.65 -11.18
C VAL A 75 1.23 -2.44 -12.38
N SER A 76 1.28 -1.27 -13.01
CA SER A 76 0.50 -0.91 -14.19
C SER A 76 1.18 0.18 -15.00
N LEU A 77 0.76 0.34 -16.27
CA LEU A 77 1.20 1.46 -17.10
C LEU A 77 0.91 2.81 -16.44
N GLY A 78 -0.27 2.97 -15.84
CA GLY A 78 -0.64 4.20 -15.16
C GLY A 78 0.29 4.53 -13.97
N GLU A 79 0.80 3.53 -13.27
CA GLU A 79 1.77 3.72 -12.20
C GLU A 79 3.16 4.10 -12.74
N ILE A 80 3.60 3.52 -13.87
CA ILE A 80 4.84 3.95 -14.55
C ILE A 80 4.73 5.44 -14.93
N GLU A 81 3.65 5.85 -15.58
CA GLU A 81 3.46 7.25 -15.98
C GLU A 81 3.41 8.21 -14.76
N ARG A 82 2.81 7.79 -13.64
CA ARG A 82 2.84 8.57 -12.40
C ARG A 82 4.25 8.70 -11.82
N ALA A 83 5.05 7.65 -11.87
CA ALA A 83 6.45 7.69 -11.45
C ALA A 83 7.27 8.66 -12.31
N LEU A 84 7.10 8.63 -13.64
CA LEU A 84 7.76 9.57 -14.56
C LEU A 84 7.38 11.03 -14.26
N VAL A 85 6.08 11.31 -14.04
CA VAL A 85 5.59 12.64 -13.64
C VAL A 85 6.16 13.08 -12.29
N ALA A 86 6.43 12.15 -11.39
CA ALA A 86 7.05 12.43 -10.10
C ALA A 86 8.56 12.68 -10.18
N GLY A 87 9.22 12.35 -11.31
CA GLY A 87 10.64 12.63 -11.56
C GLY A 87 11.54 11.39 -11.60
N PHE A 88 11.00 10.20 -11.37
CA PHE A 88 11.77 8.95 -11.46
C PHE A 88 12.25 8.70 -12.88
N GLN A 89 13.48 8.20 -13.02
CA GLN A 89 14.11 7.97 -14.31
C GLN A 89 13.82 6.55 -14.80
N PRO A 90 13.31 6.38 -16.04
CA PRO A 90 12.88 5.07 -16.51
C PRO A 90 14.04 4.14 -16.87
N ASN A 91 15.08 4.66 -17.52
CA ASN A 91 16.26 3.89 -17.94
C ASN A 91 17.31 3.81 -16.80
N SER A 92 16.85 3.44 -15.63
CA SER A 92 17.64 3.30 -14.42
C SER A 92 17.04 2.19 -13.56
N ASP A 93 17.50 2.03 -12.34
CA ASP A 93 16.89 1.13 -11.37
C ASP A 93 15.87 1.84 -10.45
N GLU A 94 15.47 3.08 -10.76
CA GLU A 94 14.51 3.83 -9.94
C GLU A 94 13.07 3.31 -10.05
N ILE A 95 12.70 2.74 -11.21
CA ILE A 95 11.40 2.13 -11.45
C ILE A 95 11.62 0.66 -11.76
N VAL A 96 10.89 -0.23 -11.08
CA VAL A 96 10.73 -1.65 -11.46
C VAL A 96 9.25 -1.89 -11.72
N PHE A 97 8.96 -2.67 -12.75
CA PHE A 97 7.59 -3.10 -13.05
C PHE A 97 7.39 -4.52 -12.54
N THR A 98 6.44 -4.71 -11.63
CA THR A 98 6.09 -6.02 -11.05
C THR A 98 4.67 -6.40 -11.43
N ALA A 99 4.49 -7.49 -12.18
CA ALA A 99 3.18 -8.04 -12.50
C ALA A 99 3.26 -9.53 -12.82
N ASP A 100 2.09 -10.16 -12.99
CA ASP A 100 1.97 -11.54 -13.48
C ASP A 100 1.43 -11.56 -14.92
N VAL A 101 1.02 -10.40 -15.45
CA VAL A 101 0.46 -10.21 -16.80
C VAL A 101 1.03 -8.94 -17.41
N LEU A 102 1.39 -9.02 -18.70
CA LEU A 102 1.76 -7.87 -19.54
C LEU A 102 0.71 -7.70 -20.64
N ASP A 103 -0.03 -6.60 -20.62
CA ASP A 103 -0.83 -6.20 -21.78
C ASP A 103 0.05 -5.50 -22.83
N SER A 104 -0.44 -5.44 -24.08
CA SER A 104 0.36 -4.94 -25.20
C SER A 104 0.79 -3.47 -25.05
N PRO A 105 -0.04 -2.52 -24.57
CA PRO A 105 0.39 -1.15 -24.33
C PRO A 105 1.48 -1.04 -23.26
N THR A 106 1.33 -1.78 -22.16
CA THR A 106 2.32 -1.81 -21.06
C THR A 106 3.64 -2.40 -21.55
N LEU A 107 3.61 -3.52 -22.27
CA LEU A 107 4.79 -4.15 -22.84
C LEU A 107 5.55 -3.22 -23.77
N ALA A 108 4.85 -2.54 -24.69
CA ALA A 108 5.45 -1.57 -25.62
C ALA A 108 6.15 -0.43 -24.86
N ARG A 109 5.48 0.12 -23.84
CA ARG A 109 6.02 1.23 -23.07
C ARG A 109 7.23 0.82 -22.21
N ILE A 110 7.19 -0.35 -21.58
CA ILE A 110 8.31 -0.93 -20.82
C ILE A 110 9.52 -1.12 -21.75
N ALA A 111 9.32 -1.69 -22.93
CA ALA A 111 10.38 -1.92 -23.92
C ALA A 111 11.01 -0.61 -24.42
N GLU A 112 10.19 0.42 -24.68
CA GLU A 112 10.62 1.77 -25.04
C GLU A 112 11.47 2.42 -23.93
N LEU A 113 10.96 2.41 -22.71
CA LEU A 113 11.56 3.07 -21.56
C LEU A 113 12.69 2.28 -20.90
N LYS A 114 12.88 1.00 -21.26
CA LYS A 114 13.83 0.09 -20.63
C LYS A 114 13.63 -0.07 -19.10
N VAL A 115 12.38 -0.04 -18.65
CA VAL A 115 12.04 -0.26 -17.24
C VAL A 115 12.29 -1.72 -16.88
N PRO A 116 13.13 -2.06 -15.88
CA PRO A 116 13.33 -3.43 -15.45
C PRO A 116 12.02 -4.11 -15.04
N VAL A 117 11.87 -5.38 -15.39
CA VAL A 117 10.65 -6.16 -15.15
C VAL A 117 10.89 -7.25 -14.11
N ASN A 118 10.09 -7.27 -13.05
CA ASN A 118 10.00 -8.38 -12.13
C ASN A 118 8.94 -9.36 -12.64
N ALA A 119 9.40 -10.38 -13.37
CA ALA A 119 8.52 -11.30 -14.08
C ALA A 119 7.88 -12.32 -13.14
N GLY A 120 6.55 -12.38 -13.14
CA GLY A 120 5.75 -13.34 -12.37
C GLY A 120 5.39 -14.61 -13.15
N SER A 121 5.78 -14.74 -14.43
CA SER A 121 5.56 -15.93 -15.26
C SER A 121 6.63 -16.07 -16.34
N VAL A 122 6.82 -17.30 -16.82
CA VAL A 122 7.72 -17.60 -17.95
C VAL A 122 7.23 -16.94 -19.24
N ASP A 123 5.90 -16.85 -19.42
CA ASP A 123 5.31 -16.19 -20.59
C ASP A 123 5.68 -14.70 -20.64
N MET A 124 5.78 -14.02 -19.51
CA MET A 124 6.25 -12.63 -19.48
C MET A 124 7.68 -12.49 -19.99
N LEU A 125 8.58 -13.44 -19.67
CA LEU A 125 9.96 -13.44 -20.18
C LEU A 125 9.99 -13.62 -21.70
N HIS A 126 9.15 -14.51 -22.23
CA HIS A 126 9.03 -14.69 -23.69
C HIS A 126 8.45 -13.44 -24.39
N GLN A 127 7.38 -12.87 -23.85
CA GLN A 127 6.76 -11.66 -24.40
C GLN A 127 7.75 -10.49 -24.41
N LEU A 128 8.44 -10.26 -23.29
CA LEU A 128 9.42 -9.19 -23.15
C LEU A 128 10.65 -9.43 -24.05
N GLY A 129 11.20 -10.64 -24.02
CA GLY A 129 12.38 -11.01 -24.80
C GLY A 129 12.17 -10.89 -26.30
N ALA A 130 10.98 -11.22 -26.80
CA ALA A 130 10.63 -11.10 -28.22
C ALA A 130 10.65 -9.64 -28.72
N VAL A 131 10.30 -8.66 -27.90
CA VAL A 131 10.24 -7.23 -28.27
C VAL A 131 11.43 -6.42 -27.78
N SER A 132 12.13 -6.88 -26.74
CA SER A 132 13.25 -6.18 -26.12
C SER A 132 14.33 -7.15 -25.67
N PRO A 133 15.07 -7.80 -26.61
CA PRO A 133 16.20 -8.64 -26.24
C PRO A 133 17.22 -7.91 -25.35
N GLY A 134 17.85 -8.61 -24.43
CA GLY A 134 18.79 -8.01 -23.48
C GLY A 134 18.16 -7.19 -22.36
N HIS A 135 16.84 -7.22 -22.21
CA HIS A 135 16.11 -6.45 -21.20
C HIS A 135 16.47 -6.92 -19.78
N ALA A 136 16.51 -5.98 -18.84
CA ALA A 136 16.80 -6.28 -17.43
C ALA A 136 15.57 -6.90 -16.75
N VAL A 137 15.75 -8.04 -16.08
CA VAL A 137 14.67 -8.78 -15.45
C VAL A 137 15.03 -9.23 -14.04
N TRP A 138 14.02 -9.27 -13.19
CA TRP A 138 13.96 -10.01 -11.95
C TRP A 138 13.07 -11.23 -12.14
N LEU A 139 13.24 -12.25 -11.36
CA LEU A 139 12.29 -13.36 -11.24
C LEU A 139 11.56 -13.27 -9.91
N ARG A 140 10.25 -13.05 -9.96
CA ARG A 140 9.39 -13.23 -8.79
C ARG A 140 9.10 -14.70 -8.63
N VAL A 141 9.57 -15.29 -7.54
CA VAL A 141 9.39 -16.72 -7.26
C VAL A 141 8.38 -16.92 -6.16
N ASN A 142 7.47 -17.86 -6.36
CA ASN A 142 6.54 -18.34 -5.34
C ASN A 142 7.21 -19.51 -4.59
N PRO A 143 7.55 -19.38 -3.30
CA PRO A 143 8.28 -20.43 -2.60
C PRO A 143 7.44 -21.66 -2.24
N GLY A 144 6.16 -21.71 -2.66
CA GLY A 144 5.25 -22.82 -2.38
C GLY A 144 4.48 -22.67 -1.05
N PHE A 145 4.73 -21.63 -0.29
CA PHE A 145 4.03 -21.29 0.92
C PHE A 145 3.83 -19.77 1.02
N GLY A 146 2.89 -19.33 1.84
CA GLY A 146 2.62 -17.92 2.02
C GLY A 146 1.93 -17.62 3.34
N HIS A 147 1.89 -16.33 3.70
CA HIS A 147 1.24 -15.82 4.89
C HIS A 147 0.48 -14.53 4.56
N GLY A 148 -0.60 -14.23 5.28
CA GLY A 148 -1.35 -12.98 5.13
C GLY A 148 -2.43 -12.83 6.18
N HIS A 149 -2.81 -11.59 6.51
CA HIS A 149 -3.89 -11.31 7.47
C HIS A 149 -5.24 -11.89 7.03
N SER A 150 -5.42 -12.15 5.73
CA SER A 150 -6.58 -12.86 5.16
C SER A 150 -6.14 -13.62 3.92
N GLN A 151 -6.96 -14.60 3.48
CA GLN A 151 -6.74 -15.32 2.21
C GLN A 151 -6.58 -14.36 1.01
N LYS A 152 -7.27 -13.21 1.04
CA LYS A 152 -7.21 -12.21 -0.04
C LYS A 152 -5.89 -11.44 -0.09
N THR A 153 -5.09 -11.49 0.95
CA THR A 153 -3.79 -10.79 1.05
C THR A 153 -2.59 -11.73 1.08
N ASN A 154 -2.82 -13.04 0.99
CA ASN A 154 -1.78 -14.05 0.82
C ASN A 154 -1.29 -14.04 -0.64
N THR A 155 0.01 -13.93 -0.86
CA THR A 155 0.64 -13.89 -2.18
C THR A 155 1.62 -15.04 -2.44
N GLY A 156 1.64 -16.08 -1.60
CA GLY A 156 2.43 -17.29 -1.76
C GLY A 156 1.57 -18.57 -1.69
N GLY A 157 2.17 -19.71 -2.07
CA GLY A 157 1.52 -21.01 -2.08
C GLY A 157 0.62 -21.26 -3.30
N GLU A 158 0.02 -22.46 -3.37
CA GLU A 158 -0.73 -22.95 -4.54
C GLU A 158 -2.02 -22.18 -4.85
N ASN A 159 -2.57 -21.46 -3.87
CA ASN A 159 -3.79 -20.66 -4.05
C ASN A 159 -3.51 -19.21 -4.46
N SER A 160 -2.24 -18.87 -4.72
CA SER A 160 -1.81 -17.56 -5.17
C SER A 160 -1.46 -17.61 -6.66
N LYS A 161 -1.94 -16.60 -7.41
CA LYS A 161 -1.58 -16.45 -8.84
C LYS A 161 -0.16 -15.90 -9.03
N HIS A 162 0.50 -15.46 -7.96
CA HIS A 162 1.72 -14.66 -8.04
C HIS A 162 2.98 -15.51 -8.11
N GLY A 163 3.85 -15.14 -9.05
CA GLY A 163 5.21 -15.62 -9.17
C GLY A 163 5.36 -16.96 -9.91
N ILE A 164 6.59 -17.21 -10.31
CA ILE A 164 7.02 -18.44 -11.00
C ILE A 164 7.16 -19.54 -9.95
N TRP A 165 6.58 -20.71 -10.25
CA TRP A 165 6.75 -21.88 -9.38
C TRP A 165 8.16 -22.47 -9.52
N PRO A 166 8.79 -23.01 -8.45
CA PRO A 166 10.18 -23.48 -8.51
C PRO A 166 10.47 -24.50 -9.62
N SER A 167 9.52 -25.40 -9.94
CA SER A 167 9.67 -26.37 -11.05
C SER A 167 9.79 -25.72 -12.43
N ASP A 168 9.36 -24.46 -12.59
CA ASP A 168 9.36 -23.74 -13.87
C ASP A 168 10.62 -22.86 -14.04
N LEU A 169 11.49 -22.80 -13.04
CA LEU A 169 12.75 -22.06 -13.12
C LEU A 169 13.68 -22.48 -14.26
N PRO A 170 13.80 -23.79 -14.61
CA PRO A 170 14.55 -24.19 -15.80
C PRO A 170 14.00 -23.59 -17.10
N ALA A 171 12.67 -23.45 -17.21
CA ALA A 171 12.02 -22.81 -18.36
C ALA A 171 12.26 -21.29 -18.35
N ALA A 172 12.25 -20.65 -17.17
CA ALA A 172 12.61 -19.25 -17.03
C ALA A 172 14.05 -18.99 -17.44
N GLN A 173 14.99 -19.83 -17.01
CA GLN A 173 16.38 -19.77 -17.42
C GLN A 173 16.54 -19.90 -18.93
N ALA A 174 15.88 -20.89 -19.54
CA ALA A 174 15.92 -21.07 -20.99
C ALA A 174 15.42 -19.84 -21.76
N ALA A 175 14.38 -19.18 -21.27
CA ALA A 175 13.87 -17.93 -21.85
C ALA A 175 14.89 -16.78 -21.68
N ILE A 176 15.53 -16.65 -20.53
CA ILE A 176 16.60 -15.66 -20.28
C ILE A 176 17.74 -15.86 -21.28
N GLU A 177 18.21 -17.08 -21.44
CA GLU A 177 19.29 -17.42 -22.37
C GLU A 177 18.88 -17.19 -23.83
N GLN A 178 17.66 -17.61 -24.21
CA GLN A 178 17.15 -17.47 -25.59
C GLN A 178 17.14 -16.02 -26.06
N TYR A 179 16.77 -15.08 -25.19
CA TYR A 179 16.65 -13.66 -25.55
C TYR A 179 17.80 -12.81 -25.03
N GLY A 180 18.80 -13.41 -24.37
CA GLY A 180 19.92 -12.71 -23.76
C GLY A 180 19.47 -11.71 -22.69
N LEU A 181 18.37 -11.98 -21.95
CA LEU A 181 17.89 -11.10 -20.90
C LEU A 181 18.91 -10.99 -19.79
N ARG A 182 19.03 -9.80 -19.20
CA ARG A 182 19.94 -9.57 -18.07
C ARG A 182 19.21 -9.85 -16.76
N LEU A 183 19.51 -10.97 -16.13
CA LEU A 183 18.99 -11.30 -14.82
C LEU A 183 19.63 -10.40 -13.75
N ILE A 184 18.81 -9.65 -13.02
CA ILE A 184 19.24 -8.79 -11.90
C ILE A 184 19.20 -9.58 -10.60
N GLY A 185 18.10 -10.28 -10.33
CA GLY A 185 17.94 -10.94 -9.05
C GLY A 185 16.66 -11.74 -8.91
N ILE A 186 16.49 -12.26 -7.69
CA ILE A 186 15.30 -13.01 -7.27
C ILE A 186 14.52 -12.20 -6.24
N HIS A 187 13.22 -12.19 -6.44
CA HIS A 187 12.24 -11.52 -5.58
C HIS A 187 11.30 -12.56 -4.97
N MET A 188 11.06 -12.46 -3.66
CA MET A 188 10.02 -13.22 -2.97
C MET A 188 9.11 -12.27 -2.21
N HIS A 189 7.80 -12.44 -2.37
CA HIS A 189 6.80 -11.73 -1.57
C HIS A 189 5.67 -12.69 -1.23
N ILE A 190 5.48 -12.97 0.07
CA ILE A 190 4.62 -14.03 0.56
C ILE A 190 3.30 -13.55 1.18
N GLY A 191 3.06 -12.24 1.21
CA GLY A 191 1.84 -11.64 1.77
C GLY A 191 2.11 -10.55 2.80
N SER A 192 1.05 -10.10 3.46
CA SER A 192 1.11 -9.03 4.46
C SER A 192 1.09 -9.59 5.88
N GLY A 193 1.88 -8.97 6.75
CA GLY A 193 2.08 -9.40 8.13
C GLY A 193 3.44 -10.06 8.34
N VAL A 194 3.98 -9.95 9.56
CA VAL A 194 5.28 -10.53 9.91
C VAL A 194 5.11 -11.47 11.09
N ASP A 195 5.40 -12.74 10.82
CA ASP A 195 5.73 -13.75 11.81
C ASP A 195 7.22 -14.08 11.63
N TYR A 196 8.04 -13.81 12.62
CA TYR A 196 9.50 -13.98 12.51
C TYR A 196 9.93 -15.44 12.29
N ALA A 197 9.20 -16.43 12.84
CA ALA A 197 9.48 -17.83 12.57
C ALA A 197 9.21 -18.18 11.11
N HIS A 198 8.12 -17.66 10.55
CA HIS A 198 7.79 -17.80 9.15
C HIS A 198 8.77 -17.01 8.24
N LEU A 199 9.18 -15.80 8.67
CA LEU A 199 10.17 -15.00 7.96
C LEU A 199 11.51 -15.74 7.82
N GLN A 200 11.96 -16.43 8.87
CA GLN A 200 13.17 -17.26 8.80
C GLN A 200 13.06 -18.34 7.73
N GLN A 201 11.88 -18.99 7.59
CA GLN A 201 11.66 -19.99 6.55
C GLN A 201 11.74 -19.35 5.13
N VAL A 202 11.27 -18.11 4.97
CA VAL A 202 11.36 -17.38 3.68
C VAL A 202 12.81 -17.06 3.36
N CYS A 203 13.58 -16.59 4.34
CA CYS A 203 15.01 -16.32 4.21
C CYS A 203 15.78 -17.59 3.79
N ASP A 204 15.48 -18.72 4.44
CA ASP A 204 16.11 -20.00 4.10
C ASP A 204 15.68 -20.48 2.69
N ALA A 205 14.42 -20.29 2.32
CA ALA A 205 13.93 -20.62 0.98
C ALA A 205 14.61 -19.76 -0.09
N MET A 206 14.84 -18.48 0.14
CA MET A 206 15.60 -17.60 -0.77
C MET A 206 17.01 -18.15 -1.00
N VAL A 207 17.74 -18.48 0.06
CA VAL A 207 19.11 -19.00 -0.05
C VAL A 207 19.13 -20.32 -0.81
N ASN A 208 18.28 -21.27 -0.44
CA ASN A 208 18.23 -22.58 -1.10
C ASN A 208 17.91 -22.42 -2.59
N LEU A 209 16.95 -21.56 -2.92
CA LEU A 209 16.57 -21.32 -4.31
C LEU A 209 17.71 -20.72 -5.13
N VAL A 210 18.47 -19.76 -4.59
CA VAL A 210 19.63 -19.19 -5.29
C VAL A 210 20.70 -20.25 -5.54
N VAL A 211 20.97 -21.10 -4.55
CA VAL A 211 21.94 -22.21 -4.66
C VAL A 211 21.51 -23.22 -5.72
N GLU A 212 20.22 -23.61 -5.73
CA GLU A 212 19.69 -24.58 -6.68
C GLU A 212 19.58 -24.00 -8.09
N PHE A 213 19.23 -22.74 -8.23
CA PHE A 213 19.08 -22.06 -9.51
C PHE A 213 20.45 -21.86 -10.20
N GLY A 214 21.53 -21.68 -9.43
CA GLY A 214 22.89 -21.66 -9.92
C GLY A 214 23.24 -20.54 -10.91
N GLN A 215 22.44 -19.45 -10.92
CA GLN A 215 22.67 -18.28 -11.75
C GLN A 215 23.28 -17.15 -10.91
N ASP A 216 24.10 -16.32 -11.56
CA ASP A 216 24.68 -15.13 -10.94
C ASP A 216 23.62 -14.03 -10.77
N LEU A 217 23.66 -13.31 -9.63
CA LEU A 217 22.67 -12.30 -9.23
C LEU A 217 23.36 -11.04 -8.69
N GLU A 218 22.84 -9.88 -9.06
CA GLU A 218 23.28 -8.58 -8.50
C GLU A 218 22.59 -8.28 -7.16
N ALA A 219 21.37 -8.81 -6.95
CA ALA A 219 20.54 -8.50 -5.79
C ALA A 219 19.53 -9.60 -5.44
N ILE A 220 19.06 -9.57 -4.20
CA ILE A 220 17.85 -10.26 -3.75
C ILE A 220 16.84 -9.26 -3.19
N SER A 221 15.55 -9.52 -3.35
CA SER A 221 14.48 -8.68 -2.80
C SER A 221 13.67 -9.43 -1.75
N ALA A 222 13.54 -8.82 -0.58
CA ALA A 222 12.69 -9.26 0.51
C ALA A 222 11.19 -9.07 0.22
N GLY A 223 10.85 -8.46 -0.93
CA GLY A 223 9.48 -8.06 -1.24
C GLY A 223 8.90 -7.07 -0.25
N GLY A 224 7.59 -7.02 -0.19
CA GLY A 224 6.85 -6.21 0.78
C GLY A 224 6.37 -7.05 1.97
N GLY A 225 5.30 -6.57 2.61
CA GLY A 225 4.62 -7.30 3.70
C GLY A 225 4.75 -6.67 5.07
N LEU A 226 5.61 -5.65 5.25
CA LEU A 226 5.67 -4.89 6.49
C LEU A 226 4.30 -4.28 6.78
N SER A 227 3.74 -4.59 7.95
CA SER A 227 2.47 -4.07 8.44
C SER A 227 2.69 -2.96 9.48
N ILE A 228 1.59 -2.41 9.94
CA ILE A 228 1.52 -1.49 11.07
C ILE A 228 0.58 -2.05 12.13
N PRO A 229 0.67 -1.64 13.39
CA PRO A 229 -0.33 -1.97 14.39
C PRO A 229 -1.62 -1.18 14.14
N TYR A 230 -2.69 -1.85 13.72
CA TYR A 230 -4.00 -1.21 13.54
C TYR A 230 -4.82 -1.14 14.83
N HIS A 231 -4.63 -2.11 15.72
CA HIS A 231 -5.32 -2.13 17.02
C HIS A 231 -4.40 -1.65 18.15
N TYR A 232 -5.03 -1.07 19.17
CA TYR A 232 -4.31 -0.74 20.40
C TYR A 232 -3.75 -2.00 21.05
N GLY A 233 -2.45 -1.98 21.39
CA GLY A 233 -1.74 -3.10 22.02
C GLY A 233 -1.14 -4.11 21.05
N GLU A 234 -1.34 -3.97 19.73
CA GLU A 234 -0.53 -4.69 18.77
C GLU A 234 0.91 -4.14 18.78
N GLU A 235 1.88 -5.03 18.71
CA GLU A 235 3.29 -4.66 18.65
C GLU A 235 3.64 -4.12 17.27
N ALA A 236 4.41 -3.03 17.25
CA ALA A 236 5.02 -2.55 16.01
C ALA A 236 6.10 -3.53 15.56
N ILE A 237 6.29 -3.63 14.24
CA ILE A 237 7.37 -4.45 13.70
C ILE A 237 8.73 -3.87 14.10
N ASP A 238 9.63 -4.74 14.56
CA ASP A 238 11.04 -4.42 14.77
C ASP A 238 11.76 -4.49 13.41
N THR A 239 12.01 -3.35 12.81
CA THR A 239 12.65 -3.25 11.49
C THR A 239 14.12 -3.67 11.50
N ASP A 240 14.82 -3.49 12.61
CA ASP A 240 16.22 -3.90 12.75
C ASP A 240 16.32 -5.43 12.83
N HIS A 241 15.42 -6.06 13.59
CA HIS A 241 15.35 -7.51 13.64
C HIS A 241 14.93 -8.09 12.27
N TYR A 242 13.94 -7.48 11.60
CA TYR A 242 13.54 -7.87 10.25
C TYR A 242 14.71 -7.79 9.28
N PHE A 243 15.45 -6.69 9.29
CA PHE A 243 16.63 -6.51 8.47
C PHE A 243 17.68 -7.57 8.78
N SER A 244 17.97 -7.85 10.06
CA SER A 244 19.02 -8.78 10.46
C SER A 244 18.82 -10.19 9.92
N LEU A 245 17.56 -10.66 9.85
CA LEU A 245 17.23 -11.98 9.28
C LEU A 245 17.48 -12.02 7.76
N TRP A 246 17.07 -10.98 7.05
CA TRP A 246 17.32 -10.88 5.61
C TRP A 246 18.81 -10.65 5.27
N ASP A 247 19.51 -9.85 6.07
CA ASP A 247 20.93 -9.63 5.89
C ASP A 247 21.74 -10.92 6.09
N ALA A 248 21.39 -11.74 7.06
CA ALA A 248 21.99 -13.07 7.24
C ALA A 248 21.75 -13.96 6.01
N ALA A 249 20.58 -13.92 5.39
CA ALA A 249 20.31 -14.62 4.15
C ALA A 249 21.12 -14.05 2.99
N ARG A 250 21.20 -12.72 2.86
CA ARG A 250 22.01 -12.03 1.84
C ARG A 250 23.49 -12.41 1.93
N GLN A 251 24.05 -12.47 3.14
CA GLN A 251 25.44 -12.90 3.34
C GLN A 251 25.67 -14.34 2.84
N ARG A 252 24.77 -15.28 3.15
CA ARG A 252 24.84 -16.66 2.66
C ARG A 252 24.79 -16.74 1.14
N VAL A 253 23.96 -15.90 0.50
CA VAL A 253 23.87 -15.78 -0.96
C VAL A 253 25.18 -15.22 -1.51
N ALA A 254 25.71 -14.14 -0.93
CA ALA A 254 26.97 -13.52 -1.33
C ALA A 254 28.16 -14.49 -1.20
N ASP A 255 28.24 -15.27 -0.12
CA ASP A 255 29.26 -16.30 0.09
C ASP A 255 29.18 -17.39 -0.99
N HIS A 256 27.98 -17.80 -1.39
CA HIS A 256 27.78 -18.80 -2.44
C HIS A 256 28.20 -18.27 -3.81
N LEU A 257 27.83 -17.03 -4.15
CA LEU A 257 28.15 -16.41 -5.44
C LEU A 257 29.58 -15.89 -5.53
N GLY A 258 30.26 -15.69 -4.38
CA GLY A 258 31.65 -15.21 -4.31
C GLY A 258 31.81 -13.70 -4.50
N HIS A 259 30.71 -12.92 -4.41
CA HIS A 259 30.74 -11.46 -4.47
C HIS A 259 29.57 -10.84 -3.66
N ALA A 260 29.62 -9.52 -3.45
CA ALA A 260 28.58 -8.79 -2.74
C ALA A 260 27.26 -8.76 -3.53
N VAL A 261 26.15 -8.95 -2.81
CA VAL A 261 24.78 -8.91 -3.34
C VAL A 261 23.99 -7.83 -2.60
N LYS A 262 23.21 -7.02 -3.32
CA LYS A 262 22.34 -6.02 -2.71
C LYS A 262 21.10 -6.67 -2.09
N LEU A 263 20.61 -6.05 -1.02
CA LEU A 263 19.34 -6.40 -0.38
C LEU A 263 18.31 -5.28 -0.60
N GLU A 264 17.23 -5.59 -1.34
CA GLU A 264 16.14 -4.66 -1.59
C GLU A 264 14.89 -5.03 -0.76
N ILE A 265 14.05 -4.02 -0.46
CA ILE A 265 12.76 -4.19 0.20
C ILE A 265 11.70 -3.35 -0.51
N GLU A 266 10.43 -3.85 -0.55
CA GLU A 266 9.31 -3.23 -1.27
C GLU A 266 8.13 -2.87 -0.33
N PRO A 267 8.30 -1.99 0.67
CA PRO A 267 7.24 -1.59 1.56
C PRO A 267 6.22 -0.71 0.84
N GLY A 268 4.93 -1.02 1.03
CA GLY A 268 3.83 -0.14 0.62
C GLY A 268 3.15 0.43 1.85
N ARG A 269 2.37 -0.41 2.54
CA ARG A 269 1.60 -0.07 3.74
C ARG A 269 2.44 0.63 4.81
N PHE A 270 3.58 0.06 5.13
CA PHE A 270 4.45 0.52 6.22
C PHE A 270 4.86 1.99 6.08
N LEU A 271 5.11 2.44 4.85
CA LEU A 271 5.59 3.82 4.61
C LEU A 271 4.50 4.88 4.73
N VAL A 272 3.24 4.54 4.41
CA VAL A 272 2.21 5.57 4.25
C VAL A 272 0.95 5.37 5.09
N ALA A 273 0.67 4.19 5.64
CA ALA A 273 -0.61 3.95 6.30
C ALA A 273 -0.88 4.91 7.47
N GLU A 274 0.07 5.06 8.38
CA GLU A 274 -0.08 5.92 9.57
C GLU A 274 0.03 7.41 9.25
N SER A 275 0.53 7.77 8.06
CA SER A 275 0.60 9.15 7.61
C SER A 275 -0.73 9.71 7.16
N GLY A 276 -1.78 8.91 7.03
CA GLY A 276 -3.02 9.35 6.41
C GLY A 276 -4.26 9.15 7.25
N VAL A 277 -5.19 10.10 7.15
CA VAL A 277 -6.54 10.04 7.72
C VAL A 277 -7.60 10.36 6.67
N LEU A 278 -8.80 9.78 6.86
CA LEU A 278 -10.02 10.21 6.18
C LEU A 278 -10.85 11.01 7.18
N VAL A 279 -11.21 12.23 6.83
CA VAL A 279 -12.13 13.09 7.62
C VAL A 279 -13.47 13.11 6.94
N SER A 280 -14.54 12.86 7.70
CA SER A 280 -15.91 12.77 7.18
C SER A 280 -16.91 13.37 8.16
N GLN A 281 -17.90 14.12 7.66
CA GLN A 281 -18.89 14.80 8.52
C GLN A 281 -20.04 13.87 8.90
N VAL A 282 -20.45 13.90 10.15
CA VAL A 282 -21.67 13.23 10.64
C VAL A 282 -22.91 13.94 10.08
N ARG A 283 -23.70 13.23 9.28
CA ARG A 283 -24.89 13.76 8.59
C ARG A 283 -26.20 13.31 9.24
N ALA A 284 -26.16 12.16 9.93
CA ALA A 284 -27.32 11.69 10.69
C ALA A 284 -26.87 10.80 11.85
N VAL A 285 -27.65 10.79 12.90
CA VAL A 285 -27.57 9.85 14.03
C VAL A 285 -28.95 9.27 14.25
N LYS A 286 -29.07 7.96 14.36
CA LYS A 286 -30.38 7.31 14.54
C LYS A 286 -30.28 5.98 15.28
N GLU A 287 -31.39 5.64 15.97
CA GLU A 287 -31.55 4.33 16.57
C GLU A 287 -32.27 3.38 15.59
N MET A 288 -31.72 2.16 15.46
CA MET A 288 -32.30 1.09 14.65
C MET A 288 -32.48 -0.16 15.53
N GLY A 289 -33.60 -0.25 16.18
CA GLY A 289 -33.81 -1.26 17.22
C GLY A 289 -32.90 -1.03 18.40
N SER A 290 -32.01 -1.98 18.67
CA SER A 290 -31.01 -1.89 19.76
C SER A 290 -29.66 -1.32 19.32
N ARG A 291 -29.54 -0.82 18.08
CA ARG A 291 -28.28 -0.34 17.53
C ARG A 291 -28.30 1.16 17.29
N HIS A 292 -27.24 1.80 17.75
CA HIS A 292 -26.97 3.21 17.48
C HIS A 292 -26.17 3.37 16.19
N PHE A 293 -26.67 4.14 15.22
CA PHE A 293 -26.03 4.40 13.93
C PHE A 293 -25.55 5.84 13.85
N VAL A 294 -24.28 6.01 13.46
CA VAL A 294 -23.69 7.29 13.06
C VAL A 294 -23.44 7.24 11.55
N LEU A 295 -24.14 8.07 10.80
CA LEU A 295 -24.04 8.13 9.34
C LEU A 295 -23.18 9.31 8.92
N VAL A 296 -22.17 9.06 8.10
CA VAL A 296 -21.23 10.06 7.61
C VAL A 296 -21.35 10.25 6.09
N ASP A 297 -20.70 11.27 5.55
CA ASP A 297 -20.75 11.59 4.11
C ASP A 297 -19.65 10.90 3.26
N ALA A 298 -18.68 10.21 3.87
CA ALA A 298 -17.81 9.25 3.19
C ALA A 298 -18.41 7.85 3.19
N GLY A 299 -18.11 7.04 2.17
CA GLY A 299 -18.52 5.65 2.06
C GLY A 299 -17.40 4.70 1.66
N PHE A 300 -17.75 3.43 1.37
CA PHE A 300 -16.75 2.50 0.88
C PHE A 300 -16.19 2.89 -0.51
N SER A 301 -16.89 3.76 -1.25
CA SER A 301 -16.34 4.37 -2.47
C SER A 301 -15.11 5.22 -2.20
N ASP A 302 -14.96 5.73 -0.99
CA ASP A 302 -13.79 6.46 -0.51
C ASP A 302 -12.82 5.50 0.19
N LEU A 303 -13.25 4.84 1.27
CA LEU A 303 -12.46 3.89 2.05
C LEU A 303 -13.02 2.46 1.94
N MET A 304 -12.57 1.71 0.93
CA MET A 304 -13.10 0.37 0.62
C MET A 304 -12.68 -0.72 1.61
N ARG A 305 -11.56 -0.56 2.29
CA ARG A 305 -10.93 -1.63 3.07
C ARG A 305 -11.83 -2.28 4.14
N PRO A 306 -12.65 -1.56 4.93
CA PRO A 306 -13.58 -2.20 5.85
C PRO A 306 -14.59 -3.11 5.15
N SER A 307 -15.17 -2.67 4.02
CA SER A 307 -16.17 -3.45 3.28
C SER A 307 -15.56 -4.65 2.54
N MET A 308 -14.35 -4.51 2.00
CA MET A 308 -13.72 -5.54 1.19
C MET A 308 -13.01 -6.61 2.03
N TYR A 309 -12.38 -6.22 3.13
CA TYR A 309 -11.49 -7.06 3.93
C TYR A 309 -11.89 -7.16 5.42
N GLY A 310 -12.91 -6.45 5.87
CA GLY A 310 -13.19 -6.29 7.30
C GLY A 310 -12.06 -5.54 8.04
N SER A 311 -11.28 -4.72 7.33
CA SER A 311 -10.12 -4.06 7.90
C SER A 311 -10.53 -3.06 8.98
N TYR A 312 -9.83 -3.11 10.10
CA TYR A 312 -10.00 -2.15 11.18
C TYR A 312 -9.28 -0.83 10.85
N HIS A 313 -9.96 0.28 11.16
CA HIS A 313 -9.39 1.62 11.26
C HIS A 313 -9.89 2.26 12.55
N HIS A 314 -9.00 2.81 13.36
CA HIS A 314 -9.41 3.55 14.53
C HIS A 314 -10.25 4.76 14.12
N ILE A 315 -11.31 5.06 14.89
CA ILE A 315 -12.22 6.19 14.63
C ILE A 315 -12.21 7.11 15.84
N SER A 316 -11.86 8.38 15.65
CA SER A 316 -12.00 9.41 16.65
C SER A 316 -13.06 10.44 16.24
N VAL A 317 -13.57 11.19 17.23
CA VAL A 317 -14.57 12.21 17.02
C VAL A 317 -13.95 13.60 17.18
N MET A 318 -14.24 14.49 16.24
CA MET A 318 -13.84 15.89 16.26
C MET A 318 -15.10 16.77 16.27
N ALA A 319 -15.26 17.58 17.32
CA ALA A 319 -16.47 18.39 17.47
C ALA A 319 -16.53 19.56 16.48
N GLY A 320 -17.62 19.63 15.69
CA GLY A 320 -17.83 20.70 14.73
C GLY A 320 -18.05 22.09 15.38
N ASP A 321 -18.49 22.14 16.63
CA ASP A 321 -18.76 23.35 17.40
C ASP A 321 -17.67 23.74 18.43
N ASN A 322 -16.49 23.11 18.34
CA ASN A 322 -15.34 23.28 19.26
C ASN A 322 -15.60 22.88 20.72
N ARG A 323 -16.68 22.11 21.03
CA ARG A 323 -16.83 21.56 22.38
C ARG A 323 -15.73 20.54 22.65
N ALA A 324 -15.38 20.36 23.90
CA ALA A 324 -14.55 19.26 24.32
C ALA A 324 -15.28 17.91 24.06
N ILE A 325 -14.57 16.96 23.48
CA ILE A 325 -15.04 15.58 23.36
C ILE A 325 -14.61 14.83 24.63
N ASP A 326 -15.59 14.22 25.32
CA ASP A 326 -15.31 13.30 26.41
C ASP A 326 -14.99 11.91 25.83
N GLU A 327 -13.72 11.60 25.71
CA GLU A 327 -13.25 10.32 25.18
C GLU A 327 -13.54 9.13 26.12
N GLN A 328 -13.87 9.38 27.38
CA GLN A 328 -14.20 8.34 28.36
C GLN A 328 -15.68 7.90 28.23
N THR A 329 -16.56 8.78 27.78
CA THR A 329 -17.98 8.47 27.57
C THR A 329 -18.22 8.05 26.13
N THR A 330 -18.31 6.75 25.90
CA THR A 330 -18.48 6.16 24.56
C THR A 330 -19.86 5.54 24.37
N ILE A 331 -20.30 5.45 23.13
CA ILE A 331 -21.52 4.76 22.70
C ILE A 331 -21.13 3.67 21.70
N ASP A 332 -21.65 2.46 21.92
CA ASP A 332 -21.49 1.36 20.97
C ASP A 332 -22.24 1.66 19.68
N SER A 333 -21.52 2.12 18.67
CA SER A 333 -22.07 2.67 17.43
C SER A 333 -21.70 1.84 16.21
N VAL A 334 -22.62 1.74 15.28
CA VAL A 334 -22.36 1.33 13.88
C VAL A 334 -22.08 2.59 13.08
N VAL A 335 -20.93 2.67 12.45
CA VAL A 335 -20.56 3.78 11.56
C VAL A 335 -20.77 3.35 10.12
N ALA A 336 -21.59 4.10 9.37
CA ALA A 336 -21.97 3.78 8.00
C ALA A 336 -21.94 5.01 7.08
N GLY A 337 -21.78 4.76 5.79
CA GLY A 337 -21.70 5.80 4.77
C GLY A 337 -23.02 6.10 4.05
N PRO A 338 -22.98 6.90 2.97
CA PRO A 338 -24.14 7.39 2.25
C PRO A 338 -24.52 6.54 1.03
N LEU A 339 -23.79 5.47 0.74
CA LEU A 339 -24.04 4.70 -0.49
C LEU A 339 -25.33 3.88 -0.38
N CYS A 340 -26.02 3.73 -1.51
CA CYS A 340 -27.23 2.91 -1.58
C CYS A 340 -26.86 1.42 -1.65
N GLU A 341 -26.15 0.94 -0.62
CA GLU A 341 -25.61 -0.41 -0.50
C GLU A 341 -25.50 -0.81 0.98
N SER A 342 -26.04 -1.98 1.33
CA SER A 342 -26.04 -2.46 2.72
C SER A 342 -24.63 -2.71 3.29
N GLY A 343 -23.65 -2.97 2.42
CA GLY A 343 -22.25 -3.15 2.79
C GLY A 343 -21.49 -1.85 3.07
N ASP A 344 -22.14 -0.67 2.97
CA ASP A 344 -21.51 0.63 3.25
C ASP A 344 -21.43 0.91 4.75
N VAL A 345 -20.66 0.07 5.43
CA VAL A 345 -20.46 0.09 6.88
C VAL A 345 -18.96 0.01 7.16
N PHE A 346 -18.43 0.97 7.93
CA PHE A 346 -17.01 0.99 8.33
C PHE A 346 -16.72 0.08 9.52
N THR A 347 -17.75 -0.20 10.34
CA THR A 347 -17.63 -1.07 11.52
C THR A 347 -18.15 -2.46 11.20
N GLN A 348 -17.40 -3.20 10.38
CA GLN A 348 -17.71 -4.58 10.01
C GLN A 348 -16.46 -5.46 10.01
N LEU A 349 -16.66 -6.75 10.18
CA LEU A 349 -15.65 -7.79 10.04
C LEU A 349 -15.60 -8.36 8.62
N GLU A 350 -14.61 -9.16 8.33
CA GLU A 350 -14.55 -9.96 7.11
C GLU A 350 -15.85 -10.79 6.94
N GLY A 351 -16.34 -10.85 5.70
CA GLY A 351 -17.63 -11.46 5.39
C GLY A 351 -18.84 -10.56 5.60
N GLY A 352 -18.65 -9.28 5.95
CA GLY A 352 -19.72 -8.28 6.04
C GLY A 352 -20.52 -8.32 7.34
N LYS A 353 -20.03 -9.01 8.38
CA LYS A 353 -20.70 -9.01 9.69
C LYS A 353 -20.56 -7.64 10.35
N VAL A 354 -21.68 -6.94 10.49
CA VAL A 354 -21.75 -5.63 11.15
C VAL A 354 -21.49 -5.77 12.66
N GLU A 355 -20.55 -4.96 13.16
CA GLU A 355 -20.26 -4.84 14.59
C GLU A 355 -20.44 -3.41 15.07
N THR A 356 -20.57 -3.21 16.38
CA THR A 356 -20.50 -1.89 17.01
C THR A 356 -19.06 -1.61 17.46
N ARG A 357 -18.74 -0.31 17.52
CA ARG A 357 -17.50 0.17 18.16
C ARG A 357 -17.85 1.22 19.20
N ALA A 358 -17.20 1.15 20.34
CA ALA A 358 -17.26 2.17 21.36
C ALA A 358 -16.53 3.42 20.84
N ILE A 359 -17.28 4.44 20.42
CA ILE A 359 -16.76 5.74 20.02
C ILE A 359 -17.35 6.84 20.89
N PRO A 360 -16.67 7.97 21.13
CA PRO A 360 -17.24 9.11 21.80
C PRO A 360 -18.55 9.56 21.18
N ALA A 361 -19.49 10.06 21.99
CA ALA A 361 -20.80 10.49 21.51
C ALA A 361 -20.69 11.56 20.44
N ALA A 362 -21.10 11.22 19.22
CA ALA A 362 -21.12 12.12 18.06
C ALA A 362 -22.52 12.63 17.77
N LYS A 363 -22.63 13.84 17.24
CA LYS A 363 -23.88 14.44 16.77
C LYS A 363 -23.74 14.98 15.35
N VAL A 364 -24.87 15.26 14.72
CA VAL A 364 -24.89 15.89 13.38
C VAL A 364 -24.08 17.19 13.39
N GLY A 365 -23.18 17.31 12.42
CA GLY A 365 -22.25 18.42 12.29
C GLY A 365 -20.86 18.18 12.91
N ASP A 366 -20.68 17.11 13.69
CA ASP A 366 -19.35 16.64 14.09
C ASP A 366 -18.65 15.95 12.93
N TYR A 367 -17.37 15.64 13.12
CA TYR A 367 -16.57 14.90 12.15
C TYR A 367 -16.04 13.62 12.77
N LEU A 368 -16.03 12.55 12.00
CA LEU A 368 -15.27 11.34 12.29
C LEU A 368 -13.95 11.36 11.54
N VAL A 369 -12.88 11.01 12.23
CA VAL A 369 -11.53 10.87 11.67
C VAL A 369 -11.19 9.38 11.69
N PHE A 370 -11.01 8.80 10.50
CA PHE A 370 -10.57 7.41 10.32
C PHE A 370 -9.05 7.41 10.19
N HIS A 371 -8.38 6.79 11.14
CA HIS A 371 -6.92 6.77 11.21
C HIS A 371 -6.29 5.65 10.37
N ASP A 372 -4.98 5.76 10.14
CA ASP A 372 -4.16 4.76 9.46
C ASP A 372 -4.66 4.41 8.05
N THR A 373 -5.20 5.40 7.34
CA THR A 373 -5.83 5.23 6.03
C THR A 373 -4.93 5.64 4.86
N GLY A 374 -3.68 6.03 5.11
CA GLY A 374 -2.76 6.50 4.07
C GLY A 374 -2.38 5.44 3.03
N ALA A 375 -2.52 4.15 3.37
CA ALA A 375 -2.32 3.05 2.45
C ALA A 375 -3.65 2.42 2.03
N TYR A 376 -3.84 2.21 0.71
CA TYR A 376 -5.02 1.56 0.15
C TYR A 376 -6.34 2.25 0.52
N GLY A 377 -6.28 3.54 0.87
CA GLY A 377 -7.42 4.43 1.02
C GLY A 377 -7.74 5.08 -0.33
N ALA A 378 -7.19 6.28 -0.57
CA ALA A 378 -7.43 7.04 -1.80
C ALA A 378 -7.08 6.26 -3.09
N SER A 379 -6.09 5.34 -3.05
CA SER A 379 -5.71 4.51 -4.20
C SER A 379 -6.76 3.45 -4.58
N MET A 380 -7.66 3.08 -3.67
CA MET A 380 -8.76 2.14 -3.93
C MET A 380 -10.12 2.84 -4.07
N SER A 381 -10.16 4.17 -4.08
CA SER A 381 -11.40 4.93 -4.25
C SER A 381 -12.03 4.69 -5.61
N SER A 382 -13.34 4.79 -5.69
CA SER A 382 -14.12 4.57 -6.90
C SER A 382 -15.26 5.60 -7.05
N ASN A 383 -15.86 5.64 -8.23
CA ASN A 383 -17.02 6.48 -8.52
C ASN A 383 -18.36 5.74 -8.33
N TYR A 384 -18.41 4.73 -7.44
CA TYR A 384 -19.65 4.02 -7.17
C TYR A 384 -20.77 4.98 -6.75
N ASN A 385 -22.02 4.71 -7.16
CA ASN A 385 -23.18 5.62 -7.10
C ASN A 385 -22.93 6.99 -7.74
N SER A 386 -22.04 7.11 -8.73
CA SER A 386 -21.65 8.35 -9.41
C SER A 386 -21.13 9.44 -8.46
N ARG A 387 -20.51 9.05 -7.34
CA ARG A 387 -19.90 9.98 -6.40
C ARG A 387 -18.49 10.38 -6.90
N PRO A 388 -18.17 11.69 -6.87
CA PRO A 388 -16.83 12.17 -7.21
C PRO A 388 -15.77 11.68 -6.22
N LEU A 389 -14.55 11.49 -6.70
CA LEU A 389 -13.39 11.31 -5.83
C LEU A 389 -13.15 12.56 -4.99
N ILE A 390 -12.89 12.36 -3.71
CA ILE A 390 -12.68 13.42 -2.72
C ILE A 390 -11.25 13.99 -2.80
N PRO A 391 -11.00 15.23 -2.31
CA PRO A 391 -9.69 15.86 -2.39
C PRO A 391 -8.68 15.21 -1.45
N GLU A 392 -7.38 15.40 -1.78
CA GLU A 392 -6.25 14.97 -0.96
C GLU A 392 -5.41 16.19 -0.56
N ILE A 393 -5.05 16.27 0.73
CA ILE A 393 -4.25 17.33 1.34
C ILE A 393 -2.99 16.72 1.94
N LEU A 394 -1.82 17.32 1.71
CA LEU A 394 -0.56 16.94 2.33
C LEU A 394 -0.08 18.06 3.25
N PHE A 395 0.21 17.72 4.50
CA PHE A 395 0.93 18.57 5.41
C PHE A 395 2.43 18.41 5.19
N GLU A 396 3.09 19.49 4.77
CA GLU A 396 4.55 19.59 4.67
C GLU A 396 5.04 20.70 5.60
N ASN A 397 5.92 20.38 6.54
CA ASN A 397 6.40 21.32 7.58
C ASN A 397 5.25 21.96 8.38
N GLY A 398 4.18 21.21 8.61
CA GLY A 398 2.99 21.69 9.33
C GLY A 398 1.99 22.50 8.49
N GLU A 399 2.32 22.84 7.24
CA GLU A 399 1.45 23.62 6.36
C GLU A 399 0.65 22.69 5.41
N PRO A 400 -0.69 22.86 5.32
CA PRO A 400 -1.52 22.05 4.44
C PRO A 400 -1.45 22.53 2.99
N ARG A 401 -1.34 21.60 2.05
CA ARG A 401 -1.38 21.85 0.62
C ARG A 401 -2.28 20.83 -0.08
N GLU A 402 -3.20 21.30 -0.92
CA GLU A 402 -3.99 20.39 -1.77
C GLU A 402 -3.07 19.73 -2.81
N ILE A 403 -3.05 18.39 -2.80
CA ILE A 403 -2.26 17.57 -3.71
C ILE A 403 -3.12 16.80 -4.74
N ARG A 404 -4.41 16.80 -4.56
CA ARG A 404 -5.42 16.42 -5.54
C ARG A 404 -6.71 17.20 -5.24
N ARG A 405 -7.24 17.91 -6.23
CA ARG A 405 -8.56 18.53 -6.09
C ARG A 405 -9.67 17.48 -6.05
N ALA A 406 -10.81 17.84 -5.53
CA ALA A 406 -12.01 17.03 -5.70
C ALA A 406 -12.34 16.84 -7.19
N GLN A 407 -12.79 15.65 -7.56
CA GLN A 407 -13.37 15.41 -8.87
C GLN A 407 -14.69 16.17 -8.98
N ARG A 408 -15.00 16.74 -10.13
CA ARG A 408 -16.26 17.40 -10.41
C ARG A 408 -17.21 16.44 -11.12
N ILE A 409 -18.50 16.72 -11.07
CA ILE A 409 -19.48 15.93 -11.83
C ILE A 409 -19.17 15.98 -13.34
N GLU A 410 -18.69 17.12 -13.84
CA GLU A 410 -18.26 17.28 -15.23
C GLU A 410 -17.10 16.35 -15.60
N ASP A 411 -16.18 16.08 -14.68
CA ASP A 411 -15.07 15.14 -14.89
C ASP A 411 -15.59 13.69 -15.07
N LEU A 412 -16.66 13.32 -14.35
CA LEU A 412 -17.31 12.02 -14.53
C LEU A 412 -18.00 11.91 -15.90
N LEU A 413 -18.69 12.95 -16.31
CA LEU A 413 -19.46 12.97 -17.56
C LEU A 413 -18.57 13.20 -18.79
N ALA A 414 -17.33 13.66 -18.61
CA ALA A 414 -16.45 14.01 -19.72
C ALA A 414 -16.15 12.81 -20.67
N LEU A 415 -16.06 11.60 -20.12
CA LEU A 415 -15.79 10.39 -20.89
C LEU A 415 -16.99 9.88 -21.69
N GLU A 416 -18.19 10.34 -21.38
CA GLU A 416 -19.45 9.95 -22.00
C GLU A 416 -19.95 10.99 -23.02
N ARG A 417 -19.34 12.19 -23.06
CA ARG A 417 -19.64 13.24 -24.03
C ARG A 417 -18.78 13.00 -25.25
N GLY A 418 -19.42 12.49 -26.32
CA GLY A 418 -18.86 12.31 -27.65
C GLY A 418 -18.54 13.63 -28.36
#